data_1b5b52f42745dd9d1048696a7b5863c1
#
_entry.id   1b5b52f42745dd9d1048696a7b5863c1
#
_cell.length_a   1.000
_cell.length_b   1.000
_cell.length_c   1.000
_cell.angle_alpha   90.00
_cell.angle_beta   90.00
_cell.angle_gamma   90.00
#
_symmetry.space_group_name_H-M   'P 1'
#
loop_
_entity.id
_entity.type
_entity.pdbx_description
1 polymer ?
#
loop_
_entity_poly.entity_id
_entity_poly.type
_entity_poly.pdbx_seq_one_letter_code
_entity_poly.pdbx_strand_id
1 'polypeptide(L)'
;MNIKYILAVISLVVGFQASSQYQLKRTKVNDHISMDIPEDFRALEQGEIIQKNISSRPPIAMYTDYNQQIDVVVNETSNTWQGGDYEVIKSLYKSTIANLFTEIEFIQEGIVEKAGRKFIVFEFISRVTDEDATFGSGVAIAKYTYIQYTLYQDKILLFNFTCPAKQQNQWQKSAHEIMNSVRVK
;
A
#
# COMPACT_ATOMS: atom_id res chain seq x y z
N MET A 1 11.96 20.09 -65.88
CA MET A 1 11.54 20.93 -64.72
C MET A 1 10.97 20.00 -63.65
N ASN A 2 11.82 19.60 -62.69
CA ASN A 2 11.50 18.55 -61.71
C ASN A 2 11.02 19.19 -60.42
N ILE A 3 9.75 18.95 -60.10
CA ILE A 3 9.16 19.36 -58.80
C ILE A 3 9.35 18.19 -57.83
N LYS A 4 10.22 18.38 -56.84
CA LYS A 4 10.44 17.44 -55.76
C LYS A 4 9.35 17.63 -54.72
N TYR A 5 8.50 16.63 -54.52
CA TYR A 5 7.54 16.58 -53.41
C TYR A 5 8.26 16.25 -52.11
N ILE A 6 8.30 17.20 -51.18
CA ILE A 6 8.74 16.98 -49.82
C ILE A 6 7.53 16.49 -49.02
N LEU A 7 7.48 15.19 -48.75
CA LEU A 7 6.52 14.60 -47.81
C LEU A 7 7.00 14.88 -46.39
N ALA A 8 6.35 15.83 -45.72
CA ALA A 8 6.53 16.03 -44.27
C ALA A 8 5.74 14.97 -43.51
N VAL A 9 6.43 14.00 -42.96
CA VAL A 9 5.85 13.01 -42.04
C VAL A 9 5.72 13.70 -40.69
N ILE A 10 4.51 14.16 -40.33
CA ILE A 10 4.18 14.62 -39.00
C ILE A 10 3.96 13.38 -38.15
N SER A 11 4.98 13.00 -37.35
CA SER A 11 4.85 11.97 -36.34
C SER A 11 3.99 12.52 -35.19
N LEU A 12 2.72 12.12 -35.18
CA LEU A 12 1.81 12.40 -34.08
C LEU A 12 2.24 11.50 -32.90
N VAL A 13 3.04 12.05 -31.96
CA VAL A 13 3.34 11.40 -30.70
C VAL A 13 2.08 11.50 -29.84
N VAL A 14 1.22 10.49 -29.95
CA VAL A 14 0.12 10.30 -29.01
C VAL A 14 0.74 9.86 -27.68
N GLY A 15 0.94 10.82 -26.77
CA GLY A 15 1.32 10.52 -25.41
C GLY A 15 0.18 9.71 -24.77
N PHE A 16 0.38 8.42 -24.63
CA PHE A 16 -0.46 7.60 -23.76
C PHE A 16 -0.25 8.12 -22.32
N GLN A 17 -1.12 9.00 -21.88
CA GLN A 17 -1.29 9.23 -20.46
C GLN A 17 -1.92 7.95 -19.90
N ALA A 18 -1.10 7.12 -19.28
CA ALA A 18 -1.59 5.98 -18.52
C ALA A 18 -2.40 6.54 -17.34
N SER A 19 -3.69 6.78 -17.57
CA SER A 19 -4.61 7.13 -16.49
C SER A 19 -4.61 6.00 -15.45
N SER A 20 -4.70 6.37 -14.18
CA SER A 20 -4.97 5.40 -13.11
C SER A 20 -6.18 4.56 -13.50
N GLN A 21 -6.11 3.25 -13.26
CA GLN A 21 -7.21 2.34 -13.56
C GLN A 21 -8.42 2.62 -12.67
N TYR A 22 -8.18 3.26 -11.51
CA TYR A 22 -9.18 3.63 -10.51
C TYR A 22 -9.15 5.13 -10.27
N GLN A 23 -10.32 5.74 -10.16
CA GLN A 23 -10.44 7.14 -9.75
C GLN A 23 -10.11 7.25 -8.26
N LEU A 24 -9.20 8.14 -7.91
CA LEU A 24 -8.77 8.39 -6.55
C LEU A 24 -9.34 9.72 -6.07
N LYS A 25 -9.83 9.72 -4.83
CA LYS A 25 -10.40 10.91 -4.17
C LYS A 25 -9.58 11.25 -2.93
N ARG A 26 -9.21 12.54 -2.80
CA ARG A 26 -8.57 13.05 -1.58
C ARG A 26 -9.50 12.83 -0.38
N THR A 27 -9.04 12.02 0.57
CA THR A 27 -9.79 11.66 1.77
C THR A 27 -9.04 12.15 3.00
N LYS A 28 -9.75 12.86 3.88
CA LYS A 28 -9.27 13.24 5.20
C LYS A 28 -9.48 12.05 6.14
N VAL A 29 -8.40 11.41 6.56
CA VAL A 29 -8.45 10.30 7.53
C VAL A 29 -8.72 10.83 8.94
N ASN A 30 -7.99 11.89 9.33
CA ASN A 30 -8.20 12.66 10.56
C ASN A 30 -7.63 14.08 10.38
N ASP A 31 -7.48 14.86 11.47
CA ASP A 31 -7.00 16.24 11.38
C ASP A 31 -5.54 16.36 10.90
N HIS A 32 -4.76 15.32 11.04
CA HIS A 32 -3.33 15.30 10.72
C HIS A 32 -3.00 14.46 9.48
N ILE A 33 -3.87 13.53 9.08
CA ILE A 33 -3.60 12.57 8.01
C ILE A 33 -4.60 12.73 6.88
N SER A 34 -4.11 12.81 5.66
CA SER A 34 -4.93 12.71 4.45
C SER A 34 -4.21 11.88 3.38
N MET A 35 -4.99 11.19 2.55
CA MET A 35 -4.48 10.39 1.45
C MET A 35 -5.56 10.23 0.36
N ASP A 36 -5.16 9.77 -0.81
CA ASP A 36 -6.11 9.48 -1.88
C ASP A 36 -6.58 8.03 -1.74
N ILE A 37 -7.89 7.84 -1.77
CA ILE A 37 -8.56 6.54 -1.65
C ILE A 37 -9.39 6.33 -2.92
N PRO A 38 -9.47 5.10 -3.49
CA PRO A 38 -10.38 4.82 -4.60
C PRO A 38 -11.81 5.23 -4.27
N GLU A 39 -12.50 5.87 -5.22
CA GLU A 39 -13.85 6.43 -5.00
C GLU A 39 -14.90 5.36 -4.69
N ASP A 40 -14.68 4.14 -5.17
CA ASP A 40 -15.53 2.97 -4.94
C ASP A 40 -15.24 2.24 -3.61
N PHE A 41 -14.19 2.66 -2.86
CA PHE A 41 -13.94 2.13 -1.54
C PHE A 41 -14.81 2.82 -0.50
N ARG A 42 -15.27 2.05 0.48
CA ARG A 42 -15.97 2.57 1.65
C ARG A 42 -15.11 2.49 2.90
N ALA A 43 -15.30 3.42 3.80
CA ALA A 43 -14.77 3.31 5.14
C ALA A 43 -15.53 2.22 5.91
N LEU A 44 -14.80 1.40 6.66
CA LEU A 44 -15.41 0.44 7.59
C LEU A 44 -15.79 1.14 8.89
N GLU A 45 -16.95 0.75 9.43
CA GLU A 45 -17.36 1.16 10.77
C GLU A 45 -16.59 0.39 11.84
N GLN A 46 -16.56 0.93 13.05
CA GLN A 46 -15.75 0.36 14.15
C GLN A 46 -16.10 -1.10 14.46
N GLY A 47 -17.37 -1.48 14.36
CA GLY A 47 -17.81 -2.86 14.55
C GLY A 47 -17.28 -3.83 13.47
N GLU A 48 -17.26 -3.39 12.21
CA GLU A 48 -16.71 -4.16 11.08
C GLU A 48 -15.19 -4.30 11.18
N ILE A 49 -14.51 -3.21 11.61
CA ILE A 49 -13.06 -3.20 11.83
C ILE A 49 -12.67 -4.25 12.87
N ILE A 50 -13.40 -4.34 13.98
CA ILE A 50 -13.14 -5.31 15.05
C ILE A 50 -13.31 -6.74 14.54
N GLN A 51 -14.33 -7.01 13.71
CA GLN A 51 -14.55 -8.33 13.14
C GLN A 51 -13.47 -8.74 12.12
N LYS A 52 -12.98 -7.78 11.33
CA LYS A 52 -11.99 -8.02 10.28
C LYS A 52 -10.55 -8.00 10.80
N ASN A 53 -10.29 -7.30 11.89
CA ASN A 53 -8.96 -7.08 12.45
C ASN A 53 -8.82 -7.80 13.80
N ILE A 54 -7.93 -8.79 13.85
CA ILE A 54 -7.63 -9.58 15.07
C ILE A 54 -6.76 -8.79 16.06
N SER A 55 -6.35 -7.57 15.72
CA SER A 55 -5.49 -6.75 16.58
C SER A 55 -6.25 -6.26 17.82
N SER A 56 -5.57 -6.26 18.94
CA SER A 56 -6.09 -5.69 20.21
C SER A 56 -6.33 -4.17 20.15
N ARG A 57 -5.78 -3.50 19.16
CA ARG A 57 -5.93 -2.06 18.92
C ARG A 57 -6.54 -1.82 17.54
N PRO A 58 -7.71 -1.16 17.46
CA PRO A 58 -8.32 -0.85 16.19
C PRO A 58 -7.44 0.14 15.39
N PRO A 59 -7.41 0.04 14.05
CA PRO A 59 -6.75 1.03 13.21
C PRO A 59 -7.42 2.41 13.31
N ILE A 60 -6.67 3.46 12.95
CA ILE A 60 -7.20 4.83 12.84
C ILE A 60 -8.31 4.88 11.78
N ALA A 61 -8.09 4.19 10.65
CA ALA A 61 -9.07 4.06 9.58
C ALA A 61 -8.80 2.79 8.75
N MET A 62 -9.86 2.26 8.18
CA MET A 62 -9.80 1.15 7.24
C MET A 62 -10.81 1.39 6.12
N TYR A 63 -10.34 1.29 4.88
CA TYR A 63 -11.15 1.40 3.66
C TYR A 63 -11.07 0.09 2.89
N THR A 64 -12.16 -0.33 2.29
CA THR A 64 -12.22 -1.60 1.57
C THR A 64 -13.07 -1.49 0.31
N ASP A 65 -12.78 -2.34 -0.68
CA ASP A 65 -13.63 -2.51 -1.87
C ASP A 65 -14.97 -3.16 -1.51
N TYR A 66 -15.88 -3.22 -2.48
CA TYR A 66 -17.21 -3.82 -2.31
C TYR A 66 -17.14 -5.29 -1.83
N ASN A 67 -16.18 -6.05 -2.33
CA ASN A 67 -15.99 -7.46 -1.99
C ASN A 67 -15.19 -7.69 -0.70
N GLN A 68 -14.71 -6.63 -0.07
CA GLN A 68 -13.87 -6.66 1.14
C GLN A 68 -12.58 -7.49 0.98
N GLN A 69 -12.03 -7.54 -0.23
CA GLN A 69 -10.80 -8.26 -0.56
C GLN A 69 -9.58 -7.35 -0.65
N ILE A 70 -9.81 -6.05 -0.86
CA ILE A 70 -8.76 -5.05 -1.07
C ILE A 70 -8.90 -4.00 0.01
N ASP A 71 -7.83 -3.79 0.76
CA ASP A 71 -7.87 -2.95 1.94
C ASP A 71 -6.80 -1.86 1.90
N VAL A 72 -7.19 -0.67 2.35
CA VAL A 72 -6.28 0.41 2.74
C VAL A 72 -6.45 0.67 4.22
N VAL A 73 -5.39 0.48 4.99
CA VAL A 73 -5.42 0.58 6.46
C VAL A 73 -4.44 1.64 6.93
N VAL A 74 -4.88 2.45 7.88
CA VAL A 74 -4.04 3.44 8.57
C VAL A 74 -4.00 3.08 10.05
N ASN A 75 -2.79 2.83 10.55
CA ASN A 75 -2.55 2.45 11.94
C ASN A 75 -1.53 3.37 12.62
N GLU A 76 -1.58 3.40 13.94
CA GLU A 76 -0.55 3.96 14.80
C GLU A 76 -0.02 2.86 15.72
N THR A 77 1.31 2.72 15.79
CA THR A 77 1.90 1.73 16.71
C THR A 77 1.82 2.18 18.16
N SER A 78 1.78 1.22 19.08
CA SER A 78 1.85 1.50 20.52
C SER A 78 3.26 1.88 21.01
N ASN A 79 4.28 1.50 20.24
CA ASN A 79 5.66 1.74 20.62
C ASN A 79 6.02 3.21 20.38
N THR A 80 6.62 3.84 21.38
CA THR A 80 7.26 5.14 21.22
C THR A 80 8.67 4.93 20.66
N TRP A 81 9.05 5.76 19.70
CA TRP A 81 10.34 5.72 19.08
C TRP A 81 11.05 7.08 19.24
N GLN A 82 11.98 7.14 20.19
CA GLN A 82 12.79 8.33 20.42
C GLN A 82 14.05 8.27 19.55
N GLY A 83 14.21 9.25 18.67
CA GLY A 83 15.36 9.31 17.75
C GLY A 83 15.09 8.68 16.39
N GLY A 84 15.41 9.43 15.36
CA GLY A 84 15.01 9.14 13.98
C GLY A 84 15.93 8.20 13.21
N ASP A 85 16.43 7.12 13.80
CA ASP A 85 17.23 6.14 13.06
C ASP A 85 16.31 5.25 12.21
N TYR A 86 16.00 5.73 11.01
CA TYR A 86 15.15 5.04 10.05
C TYR A 86 15.73 3.71 9.57
N GLU A 87 17.07 3.52 9.58
CA GLU A 87 17.67 2.25 9.17
C GLU A 87 17.44 1.17 10.24
N VAL A 88 17.53 1.52 11.51
CA VAL A 88 17.22 0.60 12.62
C VAL A 88 15.76 0.23 12.59
N ILE A 89 14.86 1.20 12.41
CA ILE A 89 13.41 0.95 12.30
C ILE A 89 13.12 0.05 11.07
N LYS A 90 13.73 0.32 9.92
CA LYS A 90 13.59 -0.48 8.71
C LYS A 90 13.99 -1.93 8.95
N SER A 91 15.15 -2.13 9.57
CA SER A 91 15.66 -3.48 9.86
C SER A 91 14.75 -4.25 10.81
N LEU A 92 14.22 -3.58 11.84
CA LEU A 92 13.26 -4.16 12.78
C LEU A 92 11.98 -4.60 12.08
N TYR A 93 11.36 -3.70 11.30
CA TYR A 93 10.12 -4.03 10.60
C TYR A 93 10.31 -5.05 9.49
N LYS A 94 11.44 -5.04 8.78
CA LYS A 94 11.77 -6.08 7.81
C LYS A 94 11.79 -7.46 8.45
N SER A 95 12.47 -7.59 9.59
CA SER A 95 12.53 -8.86 10.34
C SER A 95 11.15 -9.27 10.87
N THR A 96 10.37 -8.30 11.37
CA THR A 96 9.01 -8.56 11.85
C THR A 96 8.12 -9.07 10.71
N ILE A 97 8.15 -8.40 9.55
CA ILE A 97 7.38 -8.80 8.37
C ILE A 97 7.80 -10.20 7.90
N ALA A 98 9.12 -10.46 7.81
CA ALA A 98 9.62 -11.76 7.38
C ALA A 98 9.17 -12.92 8.27
N ASN A 99 8.99 -12.68 9.56
CA ASN A 99 8.57 -13.70 10.53
C ASN A 99 7.05 -13.92 10.59
N LEU A 100 6.25 -13.08 9.91
CA LEU A 100 4.78 -13.19 9.93
C LEU A 100 4.22 -14.17 8.90
N PHE A 101 5.04 -14.59 7.92
CA PHE A 101 4.58 -15.35 6.77
C PHE A 101 5.41 -16.61 6.57
N THR A 102 4.79 -17.64 6.00
CA THR A 102 5.50 -18.88 5.62
C THR A 102 6.50 -18.61 4.49
N GLU A 103 6.08 -17.80 3.52
CA GLU A 103 6.92 -17.35 2.41
C GLU A 103 6.71 -15.86 2.18
N ILE A 104 7.79 -15.16 1.84
CA ILE A 104 7.75 -13.74 1.48
C ILE A 104 8.73 -13.46 0.33
N GLU A 105 8.27 -12.69 -0.65
CA GLU A 105 9.06 -12.19 -1.77
C GLU A 105 8.99 -10.66 -1.76
N PHE A 106 10.11 -10.01 -1.40
CA PHE A 106 10.23 -8.56 -1.44
C PHE A 106 10.41 -8.08 -2.88
N ILE A 107 9.53 -7.18 -3.33
CA ILE A 107 9.58 -6.50 -4.64
C ILE A 107 10.38 -5.22 -4.50
N GLN A 108 10.12 -4.46 -3.43
CA GLN A 108 10.79 -3.21 -3.13
C GLN A 108 10.96 -3.04 -1.62
N GLU A 109 12.11 -2.47 -1.22
CA GLU A 109 12.35 -2.00 0.14
C GLU A 109 13.22 -0.74 0.11
N GLY A 110 13.02 0.15 1.06
CA GLY A 110 13.87 1.34 1.14
C GLY A 110 13.33 2.41 2.06
N ILE A 111 14.08 3.51 2.10
CA ILE A 111 13.67 4.76 2.73
C ILE A 111 13.50 5.78 1.62
N VAL A 112 12.32 6.37 1.53
CA VAL A 112 11.99 7.39 0.53
C VAL A 112 11.57 8.68 1.23
N GLU A 113 11.84 9.81 0.60
CA GLU A 113 11.39 11.12 1.08
C GLU A 113 10.24 11.63 0.21
N LYS A 114 9.13 12.00 0.86
CA LYS A 114 7.93 12.51 0.19
C LYS A 114 7.42 13.71 0.98
N ALA A 115 7.20 14.83 0.32
CA ALA A 115 6.71 16.07 0.95
C ALA A 115 7.49 16.47 2.23
N GLY A 116 8.82 16.34 2.21
CA GLY A 116 9.70 16.66 3.33
C GLY A 116 9.67 15.67 4.50
N ARG A 117 9.05 14.49 4.33
CA ARG A 117 8.97 13.45 5.35
C ARG A 117 9.55 12.14 4.84
N LYS A 118 10.33 11.46 5.68
CA LYS A 118 10.87 10.13 5.38
C LYS A 118 9.84 9.04 5.64
N PHE A 119 9.77 8.08 4.72
CA PHE A 119 8.97 6.87 4.83
C PHE A 119 9.86 5.65 4.61
N ILE A 120 9.71 4.65 5.46
CA ILE A 120 10.23 3.31 5.23
C ILE A 120 9.19 2.55 4.42
N VAL A 121 9.59 1.97 3.31
CA VAL A 121 8.70 1.30 2.36
C VAL A 121 9.08 -0.17 2.24
N PHE A 122 8.07 -1.04 2.25
CA PHE A 122 8.18 -2.43 1.84
C PHE A 122 7.03 -2.76 0.89
N GLU A 123 7.38 -3.39 -0.21
CA GLU A 123 6.42 -3.94 -1.17
C GLU A 123 6.77 -5.41 -1.37
N PHE A 124 5.79 -6.29 -1.22
CA PHE A 124 6.05 -7.72 -1.23
C PHE A 124 4.82 -8.55 -1.56
N ILE A 125 5.07 -9.80 -1.95
CA ILE A 125 4.08 -10.88 -1.97
C ILE A 125 4.36 -11.78 -0.77
N SER A 126 3.31 -12.10 -0.02
CA SER A 126 3.37 -13.02 1.12
C SER A 126 2.46 -14.21 0.91
N ARG A 127 2.83 -15.35 1.51
CA ARG A 127 2.01 -16.56 1.54
C ARG A 127 1.93 -17.08 2.97
N VAL A 128 0.73 -17.52 3.34
CA VAL A 128 0.49 -18.26 4.57
C VAL A 128 -0.09 -19.60 4.16
N THR A 129 0.57 -20.67 4.54
CA THR A 129 0.07 -22.03 4.36
C THR A 129 -0.46 -22.51 5.70
N ASP A 130 -1.69 -22.98 5.73
CA ASP A 130 -2.27 -23.63 6.91
C ASP A 130 -1.70 -25.06 6.99
N GLU A 131 -0.65 -25.27 7.79
CA GLU A 131 -0.02 -26.58 7.97
C GLU A 131 -0.89 -27.56 8.76
N ASP A 132 -1.89 -27.05 9.50
CA ASP A 132 -2.82 -27.85 10.30
C ASP A 132 -4.09 -28.28 9.54
N ALA A 133 -4.20 -27.95 8.27
CA ALA A 133 -5.34 -28.39 7.44
C ALA A 133 -5.30 -29.91 7.26
N THR A 134 -5.98 -30.62 8.13
CA THR A 134 -6.28 -32.04 8.01
C THR A 134 -7.02 -32.29 6.70
N PHE A 135 -6.42 -33.07 5.80
CA PHE A 135 -6.91 -33.44 4.46
C PHE A 135 -6.38 -32.58 3.28
N GLY A 136 -5.08 -32.31 3.21
CA GLY A 136 -4.41 -32.09 1.90
C GLY A 136 -4.84 -30.86 1.07
N SER A 137 -5.64 -29.96 1.61
CA SER A 137 -6.11 -28.75 0.93
C SER A 137 -5.83 -27.49 1.75
N GLY A 138 -4.59 -27.36 2.27
CA GLY A 138 -4.11 -26.07 2.80
C GLY A 138 -4.16 -25.06 1.68
N VAL A 139 -5.24 -24.26 1.60
CA VAL A 139 -5.33 -23.18 0.62
C VAL A 139 -4.32 -22.11 1.04
N ALA A 140 -3.21 -22.05 0.35
CA ALA A 140 -2.23 -21.00 0.55
C ALA A 140 -2.88 -19.63 0.24
N ILE A 141 -3.01 -18.79 1.25
CA ILE A 141 -3.48 -17.42 1.06
C ILE A 141 -2.28 -16.58 0.63
N ALA A 142 -2.30 -16.12 -0.62
CA ALA A 142 -1.27 -15.24 -1.15
C ALA A 142 -1.80 -13.82 -1.27
N LYS A 143 -1.05 -12.85 -0.73
CA LYS A 143 -1.38 -11.42 -0.78
C LYS A 143 -0.24 -10.60 -1.35
N TYR A 144 -0.58 -9.61 -2.15
CA TYR A 144 0.28 -8.49 -2.48
C TYR A 144 0.07 -7.39 -1.45
N THR A 145 1.16 -6.83 -0.95
CA THR A 145 1.15 -5.77 0.08
C THR A 145 2.13 -4.66 -0.28
N TYR A 146 1.67 -3.42 -0.18
CA TYR A 146 2.50 -2.23 -0.12
C TYR A 146 2.30 -1.58 1.25
N ILE A 147 3.34 -1.52 2.05
CA ILE A 147 3.30 -0.96 3.40
C ILE A 147 4.37 0.13 3.56
N GLN A 148 4.01 1.22 4.23
CA GLN A 148 4.97 2.27 4.55
C GLN A 148 4.78 2.77 5.98
N TYR A 149 5.91 3.15 6.58
CA TYR A 149 5.98 3.63 7.95
C TYR A 149 6.61 5.03 7.99
N THR A 150 6.12 5.89 8.87
CA THR A 150 6.76 7.18 9.14
C THR A 150 6.65 7.54 10.61
N LEU A 151 7.62 8.31 11.10
CA LEU A 151 7.57 8.83 12.47
C LEU A 151 6.65 10.05 12.54
N TYR A 152 5.82 10.07 13.57
CA TYR A 152 4.94 11.19 13.92
C TYR A 152 4.78 11.28 15.43
N GLN A 153 5.23 12.36 16.06
CA GLN A 153 5.13 12.58 17.50
C GLN A 153 5.60 11.38 18.34
N ASP A 154 6.83 10.92 18.10
CA ASP A 154 7.45 9.77 18.77
C ASP A 154 6.75 8.42 18.58
N LYS A 155 5.75 8.34 17.71
CA LYS A 155 5.07 7.12 17.30
C LYS A 155 5.31 6.81 15.86
N ILE A 156 5.00 5.59 15.46
CA ILE A 156 5.09 5.18 14.07
C ILE A 156 3.68 5.07 13.50
N LEU A 157 3.41 5.85 12.46
CA LEU A 157 2.25 5.68 11.61
C LEU A 157 2.56 4.64 10.55
N LEU A 158 1.60 3.76 10.31
CA LEU A 158 1.66 2.69 9.34
C LEU A 158 0.51 2.86 8.35
N PHE A 159 0.84 2.82 7.06
CA PHE A 159 -0.11 2.85 5.95
C PHE A 159 0.08 1.56 5.17
N ASN A 160 -0.99 0.81 4.99
CA ASN A 160 -0.94 -0.50 4.34
C ASN A 160 -2.00 -0.58 3.25
N PHE A 161 -1.59 -1.02 2.06
CA PHE A 161 -2.46 -1.48 0.99
C PHE A 161 -2.28 -2.98 0.80
N THR A 162 -3.37 -3.72 0.73
CA THR A 162 -3.33 -5.17 0.51
C THR A 162 -4.39 -5.58 -0.51
N CYS A 163 -4.03 -6.53 -1.39
CA CYS A 163 -4.99 -7.22 -2.24
C CYS A 163 -4.58 -8.70 -2.43
N PRO A 164 -5.45 -9.58 -2.97
CA PRO A 164 -5.03 -10.92 -3.38
C PRO A 164 -3.87 -10.86 -4.38
N ALA A 165 -2.85 -11.72 -4.22
CA ALA A 165 -1.64 -11.69 -5.06
C ALA A 165 -1.95 -11.81 -6.56
N LYS A 166 -3.00 -12.55 -6.94
CA LYS A 166 -3.47 -12.68 -8.34
C LYS A 166 -3.92 -11.35 -8.97
N GLN A 167 -4.21 -10.33 -8.14
CA GLN A 167 -4.64 -9.01 -8.59
C GLN A 167 -3.51 -7.98 -8.54
N GLN A 168 -2.27 -8.37 -8.21
CA GLN A 168 -1.13 -7.46 -8.12
C GLN A 168 -0.98 -6.60 -9.38
N ASN A 169 -0.93 -7.21 -10.56
CA ASN A 169 -0.74 -6.49 -11.83
C ASN A 169 -1.80 -5.42 -12.07
N GLN A 170 -3.01 -5.63 -11.55
CA GLN A 170 -4.12 -4.71 -11.67
C GLN A 170 -4.00 -3.54 -10.69
N TRP A 171 -3.51 -3.81 -9.47
CA TRP A 171 -3.53 -2.86 -8.37
C TRP A 171 -2.20 -2.21 -8.05
N GLN A 172 -1.07 -2.75 -8.49
CA GLN A 172 0.26 -2.26 -8.12
C GLN A 172 0.43 -0.76 -8.41
N LYS A 173 0.04 -0.30 -9.60
CA LYS A 173 0.11 1.11 -9.96
C LYS A 173 -0.74 1.98 -9.02
N SER A 174 -1.99 1.59 -8.78
CA SER A 174 -2.88 2.33 -7.88
C SER A 174 -2.41 2.29 -6.43
N ALA A 175 -1.83 1.17 -5.96
CA ALA A 175 -1.20 1.08 -4.64
C ALA A 175 -0.07 2.11 -4.49
N HIS A 176 0.80 2.24 -5.50
CA HIS A 176 1.85 3.27 -5.50
C HIS A 176 1.27 4.69 -5.49
N GLU A 177 0.22 4.96 -6.27
CA GLU A 177 -0.45 6.27 -6.30
C GLU A 177 -1.08 6.60 -4.94
N ILE A 178 -1.83 5.67 -4.33
CA ILE A 178 -2.43 5.79 -3.00
C ILE A 178 -1.36 6.09 -1.96
N MET A 179 -0.29 5.28 -1.92
CA MET A 179 0.78 5.43 -0.93
C MET A 179 1.63 6.69 -1.15
N ASN A 180 1.80 7.14 -2.40
CA ASN A 180 2.50 8.40 -2.69
C ASN A 180 1.67 9.64 -2.34
N SER A 181 0.36 9.49 -2.25
CA SER A 181 -0.56 10.58 -1.91
C SER A 181 -0.61 10.92 -0.42
N VAL A 182 -0.09 10.06 0.46
CA VAL A 182 -0.10 10.25 1.92
C VAL A 182 0.52 11.58 2.31
N ARG A 183 -0.20 12.34 3.15
CA ARG A 183 0.26 13.58 3.78
C ARG A 183 0.03 13.49 5.28
N VAL A 184 1.04 13.80 6.05
CA VAL A 184 1.01 13.88 7.52
C VAL A 184 1.46 15.29 7.89
N LYS A 185 0.62 16.04 8.60
CA LYS A 185 0.87 17.43 9.04
C LYS A 185 1.59 17.46 10.37
#